data_dfea61c913155d720acce50b9d163684
#
_entry.id   dfea61c913155d720acce50b9d163684
#
_cell.length_a   1.000
_cell.length_b   1.000
_cell.length_c   1.000
_cell.angle_alpha   90.00
_cell.angle_beta   90.00
_cell.angle_gamma   90.00
#
_symmetry.space_group_name_H-M   'P 1'
#
loop_
_entity.id
_entity.type
_entity.pdbx_description
1 polymer ?
#
loop_
_entity_poly.entity_id
_entity_poly.type
_entity_poly.pdbx_seq_one_letter_code
_entity_poly.pdbx_strand_id
1 'polypeptide(L)'
;VNIGRIPAKTASLEPQREALVDVPNERRITFGELDERVRRLANALRDDLGLSKGDRVAILSKNCIQYMEVFYGAARCGLIALPLNWRLSDVELLRLLEDGEPRVIVVSAEYREMAERLRQKIHIDHWFIFEDQPEDNYERLIAAASSDEPTAAAQVSADDPVLILYTGGTTGLSKGALHTHHSLYMGMINQTVAERIVPTDVYMLTGQMFHIPVALAMNYMAHGCPVVLINFEAKLALEVIQRERVSAFLGITTMINWMMAVEGFSDYDLSSLRNFQYGGGPYAPFRGRGGDESVPLHSNSRLRSDRGYDHDFSDSRRSYRRFAWASWRTP
;
A
#
# COMPACT_ATOMS: atom_id res chain seq x y z
N VAL A 1 -8.95 -1.89 18.46
CA VAL A 1 -7.97 -1.37 17.47
C VAL A 1 -8.74 -0.86 16.26
N ASN A 2 -8.47 0.36 15.83
CA ASN A 2 -9.02 0.94 14.60
C ASN A 2 -7.85 1.36 13.69
N ILE A 3 -7.63 0.64 12.60
CA ILE A 3 -6.53 0.88 11.64
C ILE A 3 -6.67 2.26 10.98
N GLY A 4 -7.88 2.77 10.78
CA GLY A 4 -8.13 4.09 10.22
C GLY A 4 -7.59 5.26 11.08
N ARG A 5 -7.19 5.00 12.33
CA ARG A 5 -6.59 6.00 13.23
C ARG A 5 -5.05 5.98 13.22
N ILE A 6 -4.42 5.18 12.36
CA ILE A 6 -2.95 5.13 12.26
C ILE A 6 -2.36 6.53 12.00
N PRO A 7 -2.83 7.32 11.02
CA PRO A 7 -2.26 8.64 10.78
C PRO A 7 -2.44 9.61 11.94
N ALA A 8 -3.54 9.50 12.68
CA ALA A 8 -3.94 10.43 13.74
C ALA A 8 -2.90 10.56 14.85
N LYS A 9 -2.22 9.46 15.21
CA LYS A 9 -1.20 9.48 16.28
C LYS A 9 -0.05 10.41 15.90
N THR A 10 0.52 10.24 14.72
CA THR A 10 1.63 11.09 14.27
C THR A 10 1.14 12.50 13.97
N ALA A 11 -0.05 12.66 13.39
CA ALA A 11 -0.68 13.96 13.17
C ALA A 11 -0.85 14.77 14.45
N SER A 12 -1.16 14.12 15.58
CA SER A 12 -1.31 14.81 16.88
C SER A 12 0.01 15.24 17.51
N LEU A 13 1.11 14.57 17.24
CA LEU A 13 2.43 14.82 17.80
C LEU A 13 3.30 15.71 16.89
N GLU A 14 3.28 15.43 15.61
CA GLU A 14 4.11 16.04 14.58
C GLU A 14 3.28 16.26 13.31
N PRO A 15 2.30 17.19 13.30
CA PRO A 15 1.36 17.36 12.17
C PRO A 15 2.05 17.73 10.87
N GLN A 16 3.19 18.42 10.93
CA GLN A 16 3.98 18.85 9.76
C GLN A 16 4.94 17.78 9.24
N ARG A 17 5.02 16.64 9.93
CA ARG A 17 5.84 15.52 9.46
C ARG A 17 5.27 14.96 8.15
N GLU A 18 6.15 14.74 7.17
CA GLU A 18 5.78 14.15 5.89
C GLU A 18 5.22 12.74 6.08
N ALA A 19 4.06 12.48 5.45
CA ALA A 19 3.39 11.19 5.51
C ALA A 19 3.49 10.43 4.19
N LEU A 20 3.18 11.09 3.08
CA LEU A 20 3.14 10.49 1.76
C LEU A 20 3.87 11.38 0.74
N VAL A 21 4.69 10.75 -0.07
CA VAL A 21 5.34 11.33 -1.26
C VAL A 21 4.82 10.57 -2.48
N ASP A 22 3.97 11.21 -3.26
CA ASP A 22 3.39 10.65 -4.49
C ASP A 22 4.27 11.10 -5.67
N VAL A 23 5.24 10.26 -6.03
CA VAL A 23 6.21 10.59 -7.07
C VAL A 23 5.56 10.72 -8.44
N PRO A 24 4.63 9.85 -8.88
CA PRO A 24 3.96 9.99 -10.16
C PRO A 24 3.19 11.30 -10.34
N ASN A 25 2.60 11.82 -9.26
CA ASN A 25 1.75 13.02 -9.28
C ASN A 25 2.46 14.26 -8.71
N GLU A 26 3.75 14.17 -8.39
CA GLU A 26 4.57 15.25 -7.83
C GLU A 26 3.92 15.92 -6.59
N ARG A 27 3.24 15.12 -5.76
CA ARG A 27 2.52 15.60 -4.57
C ARG A 27 3.17 15.07 -3.30
N ARG A 28 3.12 15.91 -2.25
CA ARG A 28 3.52 15.55 -0.89
C ARG A 28 2.45 16.00 0.07
N ILE A 29 2.17 15.17 1.07
CA ILE A 29 1.27 15.55 2.16
C ILE A 29 1.86 15.15 3.50
N THR A 30 1.53 15.93 4.50
CA THR A 30 1.92 15.71 5.90
C THR A 30 0.95 14.75 6.60
N PHE A 31 1.33 14.26 7.77
CA PHE A 31 0.41 13.46 8.60
C PHE A 31 -0.81 14.26 9.05
N GLY A 32 -0.66 15.57 9.30
CA GLY A 32 -1.79 16.45 9.63
C GLY A 32 -2.80 16.55 8.49
N GLU A 33 -2.32 16.81 7.28
CA GLU A 33 -3.14 16.86 6.07
C GLU A 33 -3.80 15.50 5.77
N LEU A 34 -3.06 14.41 5.86
CA LEU A 34 -3.61 13.08 5.64
C LEU A 34 -4.72 12.75 6.66
N ASP A 35 -4.49 13.00 7.96
CA ASP A 35 -5.50 12.74 8.99
C ASP A 35 -6.76 13.59 8.81
N GLU A 36 -6.63 14.84 8.43
CA GLU A 36 -7.77 15.71 8.12
C GLU A 36 -8.56 15.16 6.92
N ARG A 37 -7.90 14.81 5.83
CA ARG A 37 -8.54 14.24 4.63
C ARG A 37 -9.22 12.91 4.92
N VAL A 38 -8.59 12.06 5.74
CA VAL A 38 -9.17 10.78 6.21
C VAL A 38 -10.44 11.02 7.03
N ARG A 39 -10.44 11.99 7.95
CA ARG A 39 -11.66 12.35 8.73
C ARG A 39 -12.76 12.88 7.84
N ARG A 40 -12.45 13.80 6.93
CA ARG A 40 -13.42 14.34 5.96
C ARG A 40 -14.02 13.24 5.08
N LEU A 41 -13.19 12.34 4.54
CA LEU A 41 -13.69 11.22 3.74
C LEU A 41 -14.58 10.29 4.56
N ALA A 42 -14.20 9.97 5.80
CA ALA A 42 -14.99 9.11 6.67
C ALA A 42 -16.37 9.73 7.00
N ASN A 43 -16.43 11.04 7.29
CA ASN A 43 -17.68 11.77 7.49
C ASN A 43 -18.51 11.80 6.20
N ALA A 44 -17.90 12.12 5.05
CA ALA A 44 -18.60 12.09 3.76
C ALA A 44 -19.26 10.74 3.49
N LEU A 45 -18.52 9.64 3.68
CA LEU A 45 -19.03 8.30 3.43
C LEU A 45 -20.19 7.93 4.36
N ARG A 46 -20.11 8.27 5.65
CA ARG A 46 -21.11 7.90 6.65
C ARG A 46 -22.29 8.85 6.73
N ASP A 47 -22.02 10.14 6.78
CA ASP A 47 -23.03 11.13 7.09
C ASP A 47 -23.67 11.73 5.82
N ASP A 48 -22.86 12.03 4.80
CA ASP A 48 -23.37 12.65 3.56
C ASP A 48 -23.91 11.59 2.57
N LEU A 49 -23.22 10.44 2.43
CA LEU A 49 -23.64 9.37 1.50
C LEU A 49 -24.44 8.26 2.20
N GLY A 50 -24.56 8.29 3.52
CA GLY A 50 -25.41 7.36 4.29
C GLY A 50 -24.96 5.89 4.26
N LEU A 51 -23.65 5.62 4.11
CA LEU A 51 -23.15 4.25 4.16
C LEU A 51 -23.27 3.67 5.57
N SER A 52 -23.58 2.40 5.65
CA SER A 52 -23.68 1.64 6.90
C SER A 52 -22.39 0.88 7.20
N LYS A 53 -22.16 0.57 8.47
CA LYS A 53 -21.03 -0.25 8.90
C LYS A 53 -21.01 -1.57 8.10
N GLY A 54 -19.85 -1.90 7.55
CA GLY A 54 -19.66 -3.09 6.71
C GLY A 54 -19.89 -2.86 5.21
N ASP A 55 -20.38 -1.68 4.80
CA ASP A 55 -20.45 -1.35 3.37
C ASP A 55 -19.06 -1.26 2.76
N ARG A 56 -18.94 -1.56 1.49
CA ARG A 56 -17.67 -1.61 0.76
C ARG A 56 -17.47 -0.33 -0.05
N VAL A 57 -16.23 0.17 0.00
CA VAL A 57 -15.75 1.30 -0.81
C VAL A 57 -14.65 0.79 -1.73
N ALA A 58 -14.94 0.72 -3.02
CA ALA A 58 -13.97 0.28 -4.01
C ALA A 58 -13.06 1.42 -4.47
N ILE A 59 -11.82 1.08 -4.87
CA ILE A 59 -10.91 2.02 -5.52
C ILE A 59 -10.25 1.37 -6.74
N LEU A 60 -10.25 2.09 -7.87
CA LEU A 60 -9.63 1.70 -9.13
C LEU A 60 -8.59 2.74 -9.55
N SER A 61 -7.33 2.47 -9.29
CA SER A 61 -6.22 3.38 -9.59
C SER A 61 -4.88 2.64 -9.59
N LYS A 62 -3.84 3.29 -10.09
CA LYS A 62 -2.44 3.00 -9.77
C LYS A 62 -2.11 3.50 -8.36
N ASN A 63 -0.86 3.32 -7.92
CA ASN A 63 -0.42 3.79 -6.61
C ASN A 63 -0.52 5.32 -6.52
N CYS A 64 -1.25 5.83 -5.53
CA CYS A 64 -1.48 7.26 -5.32
C CYS A 64 -1.89 7.55 -3.85
N ILE A 65 -1.93 8.84 -3.49
CA ILE A 65 -2.35 9.28 -2.15
C ILE A 65 -3.80 8.87 -1.86
N GLN A 66 -4.70 8.99 -2.83
CA GLN A 66 -6.11 8.68 -2.67
C GLN A 66 -6.37 7.23 -2.25
N TYR A 67 -5.48 6.31 -2.60
CA TYR A 67 -5.54 4.95 -2.09
C TYR A 67 -5.45 4.90 -0.57
N MET A 68 -4.48 5.63 0.03
CA MET A 68 -4.32 5.68 1.49
C MET A 68 -5.50 6.39 2.15
N GLU A 69 -6.04 7.44 1.53
CA GLU A 69 -7.24 8.13 2.00
C GLU A 69 -8.44 7.19 2.07
N VAL A 70 -8.68 6.41 0.99
CA VAL A 70 -9.78 5.43 0.94
C VAL A 70 -9.58 4.32 1.98
N PHE A 71 -8.36 3.77 2.11
CA PHE A 71 -8.08 2.74 3.09
C PHE A 71 -8.32 3.22 4.53
N TYR A 72 -7.73 4.37 4.89
CA TYR A 72 -7.85 4.88 6.25
C TYR A 72 -9.25 5.48 6.53
N GLY A 73 -9.85 6.14 5.53
CA GLY A 73 -11.18 6.72 5.66
C GLY A 73 -12.26 5.67 5.86
N ALA A 74 -12.27 4.62 5.03
CA ALA A 74 -13.17 3.48 5.19
C ALA A 74 -12.95 2.79 6.55
N ALA A 75 -11.70 2.47 6.88
CA ALA A 75 -11.34 1.84 8.15
C ALA A 75 -11.76 2.66 9.36
N ARG A 76 -11.62 4.01 9.31
CA ARG A 76 -11.92 4.90 10.43
C ARG A 76 -13.37 4.82 10.88
N CYS A 77 -14.27 4.61 9.94
CA CYS A 77 -15.71 4.63 10.18
C CYS A 77 -16.41 3.27 10.04
N GLY A 78 -15.65 2.17 10.01
CA GLY A 78 -16.19 0.80 9.99
C GLY A 78 -16.69 0.33 8.63
N LEU A 79 -16.20 0.93 7.55
CA LEU A 79 -16.41 0.47 6.18
C LEU A 79 -15.25 -0.42 5.73
N ILE A 80 -15.44 -1.12 4.61
CA ILE A 80 -14.47 -2.08 4.07
C ILE A 80 -13.88 -1.53 2.79
N ALA A 81 -12.55 -1.38 2.73
CA ALA A 81 -11.87 -1.01 1.50
C ALA A 81 -11.81 -2.21 0.54
N LEU A 82 -12.10 -1.97 -0.73
CA LEU A 82 -12.09 -2.94 -1.81
C LEU A 82 -11.21 -2.45 -2.97
N PRO A 83 -9.89 -2.68 -2.90
CA PRO A 83 -8.99 -2.28 -3.96
C PRO A 83 -9.14 -3.17 -5.18
N LEU A 84 -9.25 -2.54 -6.36
CA LEU A 84 -9.43 -3.22 -7.62
C LEU A 84 -8.11 -3.28 -8.40
N ASN A 85 -7.83 -4.42 -9.00
CA ASN A 85 -6.66 -4.58 -9.86
C ASN A 85 -6.93 -3.94 -11.23
N TRP A 86 -6.32 -2.80 -11.48
CA TRP A 86 -6.46 -2.02 -12.71
C TRP A 86 -5.97 -2.72 -13.98
N ARG A 87 -5.25 -3.85 -13.85
CA ARG A 87 -4.76 -4.65 -14.97
C ARG A 87 -5.81 -5.64 -15.50
N LEU A 88 -6.90 -5.81 -14.78
CA LEU A 88 -7.99 -6.69 -15.17
C LEU A 88 -8.82 -6.09 -16.29
N SER A 89 -9.41 -6.97 -17.11
CA SER A 89 -10.40 -6.58 -18.11
C SER A 89 -11.71 -6.12 -17.47
N ASP A 90 -12.54 -5.40 -18.24
CA ASP A 90 -13.89 -4.99 -17.81
C ASP A 90 -14.72 -6.17 -17.29
N VAL A 91 -14.61 -7.35 -17.92
CA VAL A 91 -15.38 -8.55 -17.53
C VAL A 91 -14.92 -9.11 -16.19
N GLU A 92 -13.60 -9.10 -15.94
CA GLU A 92 -13.03 -9.54 -14.66
C GLU A 92 -13.35 -8.56 -13.53
N LEU A 93 -13.23 -7.26 -13.79
CA LEU A 93 -13.61 -6.22 -12.82
C LEU A 93 -15.10 -6.27 -12.49
N LEU A 94 -15.97 -6.50 -13.49
CA LEU A 94 -17.40 -6.63 -13.26
C LEU A 94 -17.70 -7.77 -12.27
N ARG A 95 -17.06 -8.92 -12.43
CA ARG A 95 -17.22 -10.07 -11.51
C ARG A 95 -16.76 -9.73 -10.08
N LEU A 96 -15.67 -9.00 -9.93
CA LEU A 96 -15.19 -8.55 -8.60
C LEU A 96 -16.15 -7.56 -7.97
N LEU A 97 -16.75 -6.68 -8.77
CA LEU A 97 -17.72 -5.71 -8.29
C LEU A 97 -19.08 -6.39 -7.93
N GLU A 98 -19.49 -7.41 -8.68
CA GLU A 98 -20.67 -8.21 -8.38
C GLU A 98 -20.51 -9.04 -7.09
N ASP A 99 -19.31 -9.60 -6.84
CA ASP A 99 -19.01 -10.37 -5.64
C ASP A 99 -18.77 -9.48 -4.41
N GLY A 100 -18.07 -8.35 -4.61
CA GLY A 100 -17.71 -7.41 -3.54
C GLY A 100 -18.83 -6.43 -3.18
N GLU A 101 -19.81 -6.22 -4.06
CA GLU A 101 -20.99 -5.35 -3.89
C GLU A 101 -20.65 -3.98 -3.25
N PRO A 102 -19.72 -3.16 -3.82
CA PRO A 102 -19.41 -1.87 -3.25
C PRO A 102 -20.57 -0.88 -3.46
N ARG A 103 -20.81 -0.03 -2.46
CA ARG A 103 -21.76 1.08 -2.57
C ARG A 103 -21.13 2.35 -3.14
N VAL A 104 -19.81 2.47 -3.02
CA VAL A 104 -19.01 3.57 -3.54
C VAL A 104 -17.85 3.01 -4.33
N ILE A 105 -17.53 3.64 -5.45
CA ILE A 105 -16.28 3.42 -6.17
C ILE A 105 -15.57 4.75 -6.43
N VAL A 106 -14.28 4.80 -6.12
CA VAL A 106 -13.38 5.91 -6.35
C VAL A 106 -12.43 5.53 -7.49
N VAL A 107 -12.33 6.34 -8.52
CA VAL A 107 -11.63 6.00 -9.76
C VAL A 107 -10.67 7.13 -10.14
N SER A 108 -9.42 6.79 -10.49
CA SER A 108 -8.51 7.76 -11.11
C SER A 108 -8.99 8.13 -12.51
N ALA A 109 -8.80 9.38 -12.91
CA ALA A 109 -9.19 9.89 -14.24
C ALA A 109 -8.63 9.04 -15.39
N GLU A 110 -7.47 8.41 -15.22
CA GLU A 110 -6.88 7.49 -16.18
C GLU A 110 -7.82 6.31 -16.54
N TYR A 111 -8.70 5.90 -15.61
CA TYR A 111 -9.63 4.77 -15.80
C TYR A 111 -11.08 5.21 -16.03
N ARG A 112 -11.34 6.51 -16.35
CA ARG A 112 -12.68 7.06 -16.58
C ARG A 112 -13.48 6.24 -17.60
N GLU A 113 -12.92 5.99 -18.77
CA GLU A 113 -13.62 5.26 -19.83
C GLU A 113 -14.00 3.83 -19.40
N MET A 114 -13.11 3.15 -18.65
CA MET A 114 -13.40 1.84 -18.08
C MET A 114 -14.54 1.95 -17.05
N ALA A 115 -14.50 2.93 -16.17
CA ALA A 115 -15.56 3.18 -15.19
C ALA A 115 -16.92 3.43 -15.86
N GLU A 116 -16.96 4.21 -16.94
CA GLU A 116 -18.17 4.46 -17.70
C GLU A 116 -18.77 3.18 -18.32
N ARG A 117 -17.91 2.30 -18.87
CA ARG A 117 -18.36 1.00 -19.41
C ARG A 117 -18.88 0.06 -18.31
N LEU A 118 -18.24 0.06 -17.12
CA LEU A 118 -18.69 -0.72 -15.97
C LEU A 118 -20.02 -0.17 -15.43
N ARG A 119 -20.17 1.15 -15.34
CA ARG A 119 -21.39 1.83 -14.86
C ARG A 119 -22.65 1.49 -15.67
N GLN A 120 -22.47 1.18 -16.95
CA GLN A 120 -23.57 0.70 -17.81
C GLN A 120 -24.03 -0.73 -17.48
N LYS A 121 -23.21 -1.52 -16.77
CA LYS A 121 -23.44 -2.96 -16.55
C LYS A 121 -23.74 -3.32 -15.09
N ILE A 122 -23.36 -2.47 -14.14
CA ILE A 122 -23.58 -2.68 -12.72
C ILE A 122 -24.06 -1.42 -12.03
N HIS A 123 -25.02 -1.59 -11.11
CA HIS A 123 -25.47 -0.49 -10.27
C HIS A 123 -24.56 -0.38 -9.02
N ILE A 124 -23.96 0.80 -8.86
CA ILE A 124 -23.22 1.22 -7.65
C ILE A 124 -23.74 2.62 -7.32
N ASP A 125 -24.09 2.87 -6.07
CA ASP A 125 -24.80 4.08 -5.66
C ASP A 125 -24.03 5.35 -6.03
N HIS A 126 -22.69 5.34 -5.79
CA HIS A 126 -21.86 6.52 -5.96
C HIS A 126 -20.57 6.22 -6.73
N TRP A 127 -20.27 7.07 -7.71
CA TRP A 127 -19.06 7.04 -8.53
C TRP A 127 -18.32 8.36 -8.39
N PHE A 128 -17.08 8.32 -7.89
CA PHE A 128 -16.21 9.48 -7.75
C PHE A 128 -14.98 9.33 -8.61
N ILE A 129 -14.61 10.40 -9.31
CA ILE A 129 -13.40 10.47 -10.13
C ILE A 129 -12.50 11.54 -9.53
N PHE A 130 -11.23 11.24 -9.36
CA PHE A 130 -10.18 12.14 -8.90
C PHE A 130 -9.14 12.41 -9.99
N GLU A 131 -8.34 13.48 -9.82
CA GLU A 131 -7.37 13.98 -10.81
C GLU A 131 -8.01 14.45 -12.13
N ASP A 132 -9.26 14.87 -12.08
CA ASP A 132 -10.07 15.25 -13.23
C ASP A 132 -10.53 16.71 -13.11
N GLN A 133 -9.57 17.63 -13.17
CA GLN A 133 -9.88 19.07 -13.09
C GLN A 133 -10.52 19.58 -14.38
N PRO A 134 -11.59 20.41 -14.31
CA PRO A 134 -12.26 20.98 -13.12
C PRO A 134 -13.37 20.10 -12.52
N GLU A 135 -13.56 18.88 -13.00
CA GLU A 135 -14.71 18.02 -12.69
C GLU A 135 -14.46 17.02 -11.56
N ASP A 136 -13.34 17.18 -10.82
CA ASP A 136 -12.99 16.30 -9.70
C ASP A 136 -14.07 16.34 -8.61
N ASN A 137 -14.98 15.35 -8.66
CA ASN A 137 -16.04 15.23 -7.70
C ASN A 137 -15.60 14.56 -6.39
N TYR A 138 -14.46 13.85 -6.38
CA TYR A 138 -13.87 13.31 -5.17
C TYR A 138 -13.31 14.42 -4.27
N GLU A 139 -12.56 15.37 -4.81
CA GLU A 139 -12.03 16.48 -4.04
C GLU A 139 -13.15 17.39 -3.53
N ARG A 140 -14.22 17.60 -4.30
CA ARG A 140 -15.40 18.34 -3.84
C ARG A 140 -16.11 17.63 -2.69
N LEU A 141 -16.23 16.30 -2.74
CA LEU A 141 -16.80 15.50 -1.65
C LEU A 141 -16.01 15.71 -0.35
N ILE A 142 -14.68 15.55 -0.41
CA ILE A 142 -13.79 15.73 0.76
C ILE A 142 -13.86 17.16 1.29
N ALA A 143 -13.81 18.17 0.41
CA ALA A 143 -13.80 19.57 0.82
C ALA A 143 -15.11 20.01 1.52
N ALA A 144 -16.24 19.43 1.15
CA ALA A 144 -17.55 19.74 1.73
C ALA A 144 -17.80 19.11 3.10
N ALA A 145 -17.15 17.97 3.40
CA ALA A 145 -17.40 17.20 4.59
C ALA A 145 -16.73 17.79 5.86
N SER A 146 -17.30 17.48 7.04
CA SER A 146 -16.70 17.87 8.33
C SER A 146 -15.30 17.28 8.54
N SER A 147 -14.41 18.07 9.13
CA SER A 147 -13.07 17.64 9.56
C SER A 147 -13.03 17.12 10.99
N ASP A 148 -14.15 17.05 11.70
CA ASP A 148 -14.22 16.50 13.05
C ASP A 148 -13.94 14.99 13.06
N GLU A 149 -13.66 14.46 14.26
CA GLU A 149 -13.56 13.00 14.42
C GLU A 149 -14.91 12.36 14.10
N PRO A 150 -14.97 11.39 13.16
CA PRO A 150 -16.24 10.73 12.83
C PRO A 150 -16.88 10.05 14.04
N THR A 151 -18.15 10.32 14.30
CA THR A 151 -18.88 9.67 15.40
C THR A 151 -18.92 8.15 15.23
N ALA A 152 -18.95 7.67 13.99
CA ALA A 152 -18.87 6.26 13.63
C ALA A 152 -17.56 5.59 14.05
N ALA A 153 -16.48 6.33 14.26
CA ALA A 153 -15.19 5.77 14.69
C ALA A 153 -15.25 5.09 16.07
N ALA A 154 -16.15 5.54 16.94
CA ALA A 154 -16.38 4.94 18.25
C ALA A 154 -17.07 3.57 18.19
N GLN A 155 -17.71 3.24 17.07
CA GLN A 155 -18.45 1.99 16.87
C GLN A 155 -17.59 0.89 16.24
N VAL A 156 -16.32 1.19 15.90
CA VAL A 156 -15.42 0.25 15.24
C VAL A 156 -14.81 -0.71 16.24
N SER A 157 -15.01 -2.02 15.99
CA SER A 157 -14.42 -3.11 16.76
C SER A 157 -13.13 -3.64 16.12
N ALA A 158 -12.30 -4.30 16.90
CA ALA A 158 -11.11 -4.98 16.39
C ALA A 158 -11.43 -6.11 15.42
N ASP A 159 -12.58 -6.77 15.60
CA ASP A 159 -13.01 -7.91 14.77
C ASP A 159 -13.80 -7.48 13.53
N ASP A 160 -14.09 -6.18 13.39
CA ASP A 160 -14.76 -5.69 12.18
C ASP A 160 -13.89 -5.91 10.94
N PRO A 161 -14.50 -6.32 9.82
CA PRO A 161 -13.81 -6.37 8.54
C PRO A 161 -13.42 -4.97 8.06
N VAL A 162 -12.25 -4.86 7.44
CA VAL A 162 -11.67 -3.57 7.02
C VAL A 162 -11.14 -3.57 5.59
N LEU A 163 -10.79 -4.74 5.07
CA LEU A 163 -10.14 -4.84 3.77
C LEU A 163 -10.47 -6.18 3.11
N ILE A 164 -10.85 -6.15 1.83
CA ILE A 164 -10.98 -7.33 0.99
C ILE A 164 -9.89 -7.28 -0.08
N LEU A 165 -9.00 -8.28 -0.09
CA LEU A 165 -7.99 -8.43 -1.14
C LEU A 165 -8.34 -9.62 -2.04
N TYR A 166 -8.57 -9.36 -3.32
CA TYR A 166 -8.77 -10.44 -4.28
C TYR A 166 -7.45 -11.05 -4.70
N THR A 167 -7.39 -12.37 -4.66
CA THR A 167 -6.21 -13.15 -5.09
C THR A 167 -6.50 -13.81 -6.44
N GLY A 168 -5.48 -13.84 -7.33
CA GLY A 168 -5.55 -14.64 -8.54
C GLY A 168 -5.65 -16.14 -8.18
N GLY A 169 -6.84 -16.71 -8.30
CA GLY A 169 -7.03 -18.13 -8.02
C GLY A 169 -6.48 -18.99 -9.15
N THR A 170 -5.75 -20.06 -8.82
CA THR A 170 -5.33 -21.10 -9.77
C THR A 170 -6.52 -21.87 -10.34
N THR A 171 -7.73 -21.69 -9.81
CA THR A 171 -8.99 -22.36 -10.16
C THR A 171 -9.92 -21.50 -11.02
N GLY A 172 -9.47 -20.37 -11.55
CA GLY A 172 -10.21 -19.55 -12.50
C GLY A 172 -11.12 -18.46 -11.92
N LEU A 173 -11.51 -18.53 -10.65
CA LEU A 173 -12.26 -17.46 -9.96
C LEU A 173 -11.40 -16.82 -8.89
N SER A 174 -11.27 -15.51 -8.93
CA SER A 174 -10.62 -14.73 -7.86
C SER A 174 -11.42 -14.86 -6.57
N LYS A 175 -10.73 -15.02 -5.44
CA LYS A 175 -11.35 -15.10 -4.11
C LYS A 175 -10.96 -13.89 -3.29
N GLY A 176 -11.94 -13.25 -2.66
CA GLY A 176 -11.72 -12.14 -1.74
C GLY A 176 -11.25 -12.64 -0.37
N ALA A 177 -10.01 -12.30 0.00
CA ALA A 177 -9.51 -12.54 1.36
C ALA A 177 -9.93 -11.38 2.25
N LEU A 178 -10.75 -11.66 3.26
CA LEU A 178 -11.25 -10.68 4.21
C LEU A 178 -10.27 -10.51 5.37
N HIS A 179 -9.88 -9.26 5.62
CA HIS A 179 -9.03 -8.88 6.75
C HIS A 179 -9.83 -8.05 7.76
N THR A 180 -9.62 -8.31 9.05
CA THR A 180 -10.15 -7.50 10.15
C THR A 180 -9.12 -6.49 10.62
N HIS A 181 -9.54 -5.47 11.38
CA HIS A 181 -8.61 -4.55 12.05
C HIS A 181 -7.60 -5.32 12.91
N HIS A 182 -8.04 -6.36 13.63
CA HIS A 182 -7.18 -7.20 14.46
C HIS A 182 -6.14 -7.95 13.63
N SER A 183 -6.56 -8.60 12.55
CA SER A 183 -5.64 -9.40 11.73
C SER A 183 -4.55 -8.55 11.08
N LEU A 184 -4.87 -7.35 10.58
CA LEU A 184 -3.89 -6.41 10.05
C LEU A 184 -2.94 -5.91 11.14
N TYR A 185 -3.49 -5.56 12.31
CA TYR A 185 -2.68 -5.07 13.44
C TYR A 185 -1.68 -6.13 13.92
N MET A 186 -2.08 -7.40 14.03
CA MET A 186 -1.17 -8.49 14.39
C MET A 186 -0.08 -8.70 13.32
N GLY A 187 -0.44 -8.57 12.04
CA GLY A 187 0.53 -8.57 10.94
C GLY A 187 1.55 -7.44 11.08
N MET A 188 1.11 -6.24 11.43
CA MET A 188 1.97 -5.07 11.66
C MET A 188 2.94 -5.29 12.83
N ILE A 189 2.48 -5.86 13.95
CA ILE A 189 3.38 -6.19 15.08
C ILE A 189 4.47 -7.16 14.65
N ASN A 190 4.10 -8.23 13.95
CA ASN A 190 5.06 -9.22 13.46
C ASN A 190 6.09 -8.58 12.51
N GLN A 191 5.64 -7.74 11.60
CA GLN A 191 6.51 -7.02 10.66
C GLN A 191 7.45 -6.07 11.41
N THR A 192 6.94 -5.32 12.40
CA THR A 192 7.74 -4.39 13.20
C THR A 192 8.92 -5.09 13.87
N VAL A 193 8.67 -6.27 14.47
CA VAL A 193 9.71 -7.06 15.12
C VAL A 193 10.71 -7.62 14.09
N ALA A 194 10.19 -8.17 12.98
CA ALA A 194 11.02 -8.78 11.95
C ALA A 194 11.94 -7.79 11.25
N GLU A 195 11.43 -6.62 10.94
CA GLU A 195 12.12 -5.59 10.16
C GLU A 195 12.79 -4.53 11.03
N ARG A 196 12.55 -4.54 12.34
CA ARG A 196 13.08 -3.55 13.29
C ARG A 196 12.76 -2.13 12.83
N ILE A 197 11.51 -1.88 12.49
CA ILE A 197 11.06 -0.57 12.01
C ILE A 197 11.32 0.50 13.08
N VAL A 198 11.92 1.60 12.66
CA VAL A 198 12.21 2.77 13.51
C VAL A 198 11.61 4.03 12.90
N PRO A 199 11.27 5.05 13.70
CA PRO A 199 10.61 6.27 13.22
C PRO A 199 11.39 7.08 12.18
N THR A 200 12.69 6.82 12.04
CA THR A 200 13.57 7.48 11.05
C THR A 200 13.60 6.77 9.70
N ASP A 201 12.87 5.67 9.55
CA ASP A 201 12.78 4.99 8.27
C ASP A 201 11.98 5.78 7.24
N VAL A 202 12.32 5.58 5.98
CA VAL A 202 11.58 6.01 4.80
C VAL A 202 11.23 4.76 3.99
N TYR A 203 9.94 4.48 3.83
CA TYR A 203 9.49 3.30 3.11
C TYR A 203 9.09 3.62 1.68
N MET A 204 9.67 2.95 0.69
CA MET A 204 9.25 3.06 -0.71
C MET A 204 8.29 1.92 -1.06
N LEU A 205 7.07 2.27 -1.45
CA LEU A 205 6.05 1.33 -1.90
C LEU A 205 6.20 1.11 -3.41
N THR A 206 6.83 0.01 -3.76
CA THR A 206 7.07 -0.42 -5.16
C THR A 206 5.98 -1.36 -5.68
N GLY A 207 5.36 -2.11 -4.79
CA GLY A 207 4.28 -3.03 -5.13
C GLY A 207 2.96 -2.31 -5.35
N GLN A 208 2.00 -3.02 -5.94
CA GLN A 208 0.69 -2.44 -6.24
C GLN A 208 -0.20 -2.37 -4.99
N MET A 209 -0.88 -1.23 -4.80
CA MET A 209 -1.72 -0.99 -3.63
C MET A 209 -3.01 -1.82 -3.62
N PHE A 210 -3.42 -2.37 -4.75
CA PHE A 210 -4.53 -3.34 -4.77
C PHE A 210 -4.16 -4.70 -4.20
N HIS A 211 -2.95 -4.86 -3.66
CA HIS A 211 -2.44 -6.11 -3.10
C HIS A 211 -1.74 -5.85 -1.75
N ILE A 212 -1.19 -6.92 -1.14
CA ILE A 212 -0.58 -6.93 0.19
C ILE A 212 0.45 -5.80 0.47
N PRO A 213 1.22 -5.26 -0.50
CA PRO A 213 2.18 -4.19 -0.27
C PRO A 213 1.63 -2.97 0.46
N VAL A 214 0.34 -2.65 0.30
CA VAL A 214 -0.30 -1.54 1.02
C VAL A 214 -0.30 -1.76 2.53
N ALA A 215 -0.56 -2.99 3.00
CA ALA A 215 -0.55 -3.31 4.42
C ALA A 215 0.86 -3.15 5.03
N LEU A 216 1.91 -3.46 4.26
CA LEU A 216 3.30 -3.24 4.68
C LEU A 216 3.60 -1.75 4.84
N ALA A 217 3.18 -0.92 3.89
CA ALA A 217 3.34 0.53 3.95
C ALA A 217 2.59 1.15 5.15
N MET A 218 1.36 0.70 5.41
CA MET A 218 0.55 1.16 6.56
C MET A 218 1.28 0.91 7.89
N ASN A 219 2.05 -0.16 8.01
CA ASN A 219 2.83 -0.41 9.22
C ASN A 219 3.96 0.60 9.41
N TYR A 220 4.70 0.96 8.35
CA TYR A 220 5.69 2.03 8.45
C TYR A 220 5.04 3.35 8.89
N MET A 221 3.86 3.68 8.34
CA MET A 221 3.09 4.86 8.77
C MET A 221 2.66 4.78 10.24
N ALA A 222 2.36 3.59 10.78
CA ALA A 222 2.05 3.41 12.20
C ALA A 222 3.23 3.77 13.13
N HIS A 223 4.45 3.77 12.61
CA HIS A 223 5.67 4.23 13.28
C HIS A 223 6.03 5.69 12.97
N GLY A 224 5.18 6.41 12.24
CA GLY A 224 5.42 7.79 11.82
C GLY A 224 6.42 7.90 10.66
N CYS A 225 6.71 6.82 9.95
CA CYS A 225 7.60 6.83 8.80
C CYS A 225 6.88 7.38 7.56
N PRO A 226 7.50 8.24 6.76
CA PRO A 226 6.96 8.62 5.46
C PRO A 226 6.98 7.43 4.50
N VAL A 227 5.98 7.39 3.62
CA VAL A 227 5.85 6.40 2.55
C VAL A 227 5.96 7.09 1.20
N VAL A 228 6.90 6.64 0.40
CA VAL A 228 7.13 7.10 -0.97
C VAL A 228 6.42 6.17 -1.93
N LEU A 229 5.42 6.69 -2.64
CA LEU A 229 4.61 5.96 -3.60
C LEU A 229 5.25 6.07 -4.99
N ILE A 230 5.50 4.94 -5.63
CA ILE A 230 5.94 4.90 -7.03
C ILE A 230 5.14 3.89 -7.83
N ASN A 231 5.03 4.13 -9.14
CA ASN A 231 4.72 3.08 -10.11
C ASN A 231 6.06 2.54 -10.59
N PHE A 232 6.38 1.31 -10.23
CA PHE A 232 7.74 0.77 -10.36
C PHE A 232 8.29 0.84 -11.78
N GLU A 233 9.42 1.54 -11.91
CA GLU A 233 10.38 1.50 -13.02
C GLU A 233 11.78 1.42 -12.41
N ALA A 234 12.67 0.64 -12.99
CA ALA A 234 13.95 0.30 -12.36
C ALA A 234 14.85 1.54 -12.12
N LYS A 235 14.98 2.41 -13.14
CA LYS A 235 15.77 3.64 -13.03
C LYS A 235 15.15 4.63 -12.04
N LEU A 236 13.84 4.85 -12.15
CA LEU A 236 13.09 5.71 -11.24
C LEU A 236 13.25 5.25 -9.77
N ALA A 237 13.20 3.93 -9.52
CA ALA A 237 13.37 3.40 -8.18
C ALA A 237 14.73 3.74 -7.59
N LEU A 238 15.81 3.64 -8.38
CA LEU A 238 17.17 4.03 -7.95
C LEU A 238 17.28 5.53 -7.67
N GLU A 239 16.75 6.37 -8.54
CA GLU A 239 16.70 7.82 -8.39
C GLU A 239 15.94 8.23 -7.12
N VAL A 240 14.79 7.57 -6.87
CA VAL A 240 13.96 7.81 -5.68
C VAL A 240 14.66 7.35 -4.41
N ILE A 241 15.32 6.20 -4.40
CA ILE A 241 16.09 5.72 -3.23
C ILE A 241 17.13 6.77 -2.83
N GLN A 242 17.90 7.27 -3.79
CA GLN A 242 18.92 8.27 -3.53
C GLN A 242 18.32 9.61 -3.07
N ARG A 243 17.31 10.12 -3.79
CA ARG A 243 16.71 11.44 -3.55
C ARG A 243 15.95 11.49 -2.22
N GLU A 244 15.11 10.48 -1.95
CA GLU A 244 14.25 10.44 -0.76
C GLU A 244 14.92 9.73 0.43
N ARG A 245 16.18 9.29 0.29
CA ARG A 245 16.92 8.57 1.33
C ARG A 245 16.14 7.35 1.83
N VAL A 246 15.53 6.60 0.91
CA VAL A 246 14.73 5.40 1.22
C VAL A 246 15.56 4.41 2.05
N SER A 247 15.01 3.96 3.17
CA SER A 247 15.67 3.01 4.06
C SER A 247 15.12 1.57 3.92
N ALA A 248 13.90 1.44 3.40
CA ALA A 248 13.26 0.14 3.25
C ALA A 248 12.31 0.11 2.05
N PHE A 249 12.24 -1.04 1.36
CA PHE A 249 11.24 -1.29 0.33
C PHE A 249 10.99 -2.77 0.10
N LEU A 250 9.84 -3.12 -0.50
CA LEU A 250 9.53 -4.46 -0.98
C LEU A 250 9.92 -4.58 -2.45
N GLY A 251 10.63 -5.65 -2.82
CA GLY A 251 10.86 -5.99 -4.22
C GLY A 251 10.71 -7.49 -4.47
N ILE A 252 10.29 -7.83 -5.68
CA ILE A 252 10.40 -9.21 -6.17
C ILE A 252 11.72 -9.37 -6.92
N THR A 253 12.18 -10.60 -7.09
CA THR A 253 13.48 -10.91 -7.71
C THR A 253 13.68 -10.21 -9.06
N THR A 254 12.64 -10.14 -9.88
CA THR A 254 12.67 -9.45 -11.19
C THR A 254 12.90 -7.96 -11.07
N MET A 255 12.28 -7.29 -10.09
CA MET A 255 12.49 -5.85 -9.86
C MET A 255 13.94 -5.56 -9.50
N ILE A 256 14.52 -6.37 -8.62
CA ILE A 256 15.93 -6.21 -8.21
C ILE A 256 16.86 -6.42 -9.40
N ASN A 257 16.63 -7.48 -10.17
CA ASN A 257 17.44 -7.75 -11.35
C ASN A 257 17.37 -6.62 -12.38
N TRP A 258 16.19 -6.01 -12.56
CA TRP A 258 16.03 -4.85 -13.44
C TRP A 258 16.75 -3.60 -12.90
N MET A 259 16.70 -3.36 -11.60
CA MET A 259 17.45 -2.26 -10.97
C MET A 259 18.97 -2.45 -11.15
N MET A 260 19.47 -3.65 -10.90
CA MET A 260 20.91 -3.97 -11.08
C MET A 260 21.37 -3.93 -12.55
N ALA A 261 20.45 -4.06 -13.49
CA ALA A 261 20.73 -3.99 -14.93
C ALA A 261 20.69 -2.55 -15.49
N VAL A 262 20.34 -1.56 -14.67
CA VAL A 262 20.36 -0.14 -15.08
C VAL A 262 21.81 0.26 -15.35
N GLU A 263 22.05 0.92 -16.48
CA GLU A 263 23.34 1.49 -16.81
C GLU A 263 23.73 2.52 -15.74
N GLY A 264 24.99 2.45 -15.24
CA GLY A 264 25.45 3.32 -14.16
C GLY A 264 24.86 2.96 -12.78
N PHE A 265 24.38 1.72 -12.57
CA PHE A 265 23.84 1.28 -11.27
C PHE A 265 24.77 1.61 -10.08
N SER A 266 26.11 1.47 -10.29
CA SER A 266 27.12 1.77 -9.26
C SER A 266 27.24 3.25 -8.88
N ASP A 267 26.66 4.14 -9.68
CA ASP A 267 26.77 5.60 -9.48
C ASP A 267 25.67 6.12 -8.55
N TYR A 268 24.66 5.30 -8.26
CA TYR A 268 23.58 5.65 -7.34
C TYR A 268 24.00 5.49 -5.89
N ASP A 269 23.71 6.50 -5.05
CA ASP A 269 23.88 6.40 -3.58
C ASP A 269 22.72 5.62 -2.94
N LEU A 270 22.96 4.34 -2.70
CA LEU A 270 22.03 3.43 -2.04
C LEU A 270 22.36 3.24 -0.54
N SER A 271 23.23 4.08 0.05
CA SER A 271 23.73 3.93 1.43
C SER A 271 22.64 4.07 2.50
N SER A 272 21.50 4.66 2.16
CA SER A 272 20.34 4.78 3.06
C SER A 272 19.58 3.45 3.26
N LEU A 273 19.71 2.51 2.32
CA LEU A 273 19.01 1.23 2.40
C LEU A 273 19.55 0.39 3.55
N ARG A 274 18.68 0.03 4.48
CA ARG A 274 18.99 -0.86 5.59
C ARG A 274 18.12 -2.13 5.59
N ASN A 275 16.97 -2.09 4.94
CA ASN A 275 16.03 -3.20 4.91
C ASN A 275 15.45 -3.41 3.52
N PHE A 276 15.53 -4.64 3.08
CA PHE A 276 14.97 -5.06 1.82
C PHE A 276 14.05 -6.25 2.06
N GLN A 277 12.76 -6.02 1.86
CA GLN A 277 11.75 -7.08 1.92
C GLN A 277 11.69 -7.78 0.57
N TYR A 278 11.72 -9.09 0.60
CA TYR A 278 11.54 -9.85 -0.61
C TYR A 278 10.54 -10.98 -0.41
N GLY A 279 9.71 -11.24 -1.43
CA GLY A 279 8.70 -12.27 -1.36
C GLY A 279 7.99 -12.52 -2.69
N GLY A 280 7.11 -13.52 -2.72
CA GLY A 280 6.30 -13.84 -3.92
C GLY A 280 6.96 -14.80 -4.90
N GLY A 281 8.20 -15.23 -4.69
CA GLY A 281 8.90 -16.19 -5.54
C GLY A 281 10.27 -16.59 -4.99
N PRO A 282 10.91 -17.63 -5.56
CA PRO A 282 12.26 -18.01 -5.17
C PRO A 282 13.26 -16.92 -5.62
N TYR A 283 14.21 -16.60 -4.75
CA TYR A 283 15.35 -15.78 -5.12
C TYR A 283 16.33 -16.61 -5.94
N ALA A 284 16.52 -16.23 -7.19
CA ALA A 284 17.60 -16.79 -8.01
C ALA A 284 18.79 -15.82 -7.92
N PRO A 285 20.02 -16.29 -7.60
CA PRO A 285 21.18 -15.42 -7.62
C PRO A 285 21.36 -14.82 -9.01
N PHE A 286 21.63 -13.52 -9.06
CA PHE A 286 21.92 -12.82 -10.30
C PHE A 286 23.19 -13.40 -10.95
N ARG A 287 23.07 -13.84 -12.20
CA ARG A 287 24.24 -14.16 -13.04
C ARG A 287 24.51 -12.97 -13.96
N GLY A 288 25.57 -12.21 -13.67
CA GLY A 288 26.04 -11.15 -14.54
C GLY A 288 26.32 -11.63 -15.97
N ARG A 289 26.19 -10.76 -16.96
CA ARG A 289 26.65 -11.02 -18.35
C ARG A 289 28.18 -11.07 -18.35
N GLY A 290 28.76 -12.25 -18.20
CA GLY A 290 30.21 -12.46 -18.22
C GLY A 290 30.55 -13.50 -17.17
N GLY A 291 30.68 -14.73 -17.63
CA GLY A 291 30.80 -15.93 -16.87
C GLY A 291 31.55 -15.80 -15.53
N ASP A 292 30.98 -16.43 -14.55
CA ASP A 292 31.63 -16.98 -13.35
C ASP A 292 31.89 -16.07 -12.14
N GLU A 293 31.27 -14.87 -12.04
CA GLU A 293 31.25 -14.19 -10.75
C GLU A 293 29.79 -13.90 -10.35
N SER A 294 29.29 -14.66 -9.38
CA SER A 294 28.17 -14.24 -8.57
C SER A 294 28.55 -12.91 -7.94
N VAL A 295 28.02 -11.77 -8.42
CA VAL A 295 28.17 -10.50 -7.71
C VAL A 295 27.42 -10.67 -6.39
N PRO A 296 28.11 -10.81 -5.27
CA PRO A 296 27.41 -10.78 -3.99
C PRO A 296 26.82 -9.38 -3.86
N LEU A 297 25.57 -9.27 -3.43
CA LEU A 297 24.99 -8.00 -2.89
C LEU A 297 25.90 -7.36 -1.83
N HIS A 298 27.02 -7.97 -1.51
CA HIS A 298 28.02 -7.59 -0.50
C HIS A 298 29.11 -6.64 -0.95
N SER A 299 29.28 -6.32 -2.24
CA SER A 299 30.49 -5.57 -2.58
C SER A 299 30.38 -4.05 -2.35
N ASN A 300 29.18 -3.44 -2.28
CA ASN A 300 29.07 -2.01 -2.01
C ASN A 300 27.88 -1.57 -1.12
N SER A 301 26.96 -2.42 -0.77
CA SER A 301 25.96 -2.12 0.24
C SER A 301 26.21 -3.02 1.46
N ARG A 302 27.07 -2.56 2.37
CA ARG A 302 27.12 -3.13 3.72
C ARG A 302 25.80 -2.77 4.39
N LEU A 303 24.82 -3.65 4.35
CA LEU A 303 23.75 -3.71 5.33
C LEU A 303 24.40 -4.08 6.67
N ARG A 304 25.15 -3.14 7.26
CA ARG A 304 25.64 -3.28 8.62
C ARG A 304 24.46 -3.03 9.54
N SER A 305 23.97 -4.09 10.17
CA SER A 305 23.40 -3.90 11.48
C SER A 305 24.56 -3.52 12.42
N ASP A 306 24.45 -2.42 13.18
CA ASP A 306 25.42 -1.94 14.16
C ASP A 306 25.70 -2.93 15.33
N ARG A 307 25.28 -4.16 15.23
CA ARG A 307 25.55 -5.25 16.17
C ARG A 307 25.84 -6.55 15.42
N GLY A 308 27.00 -6.66 14.77
CA GLY A 308 27.79 -7.87 14.60
C GLY A 308 27.10 -9.18 14.15
N TYR A 309 25.97 -9.15 13.49
CA TYR A 309 25.35 -10.32 12.87
C TYR A 309 25.52 -10.20 11.35
N ASP A 310 26.59 -10.81 10.87
CA ASP A 310 26.74 -11.10 9.45
C ASP A 310 25.67 -12.11 9.06
N HIS A 311 24.62 -11.65 8.39
CA HIS A 311 23.72 -12.54 7.68
C HIS A 311 24.36 -12.87 6.34
N ASP A 312 25.08 -13.96 6.31
CA ASP A 312 25.57 -14.57 5.09
C ASP A 312 24.36 -15.11 4.30
N PHE A 313 23.98 -14.41 3.23
CA PHE A 313 22.91 -14.82 2.32
C PHE A 313 23.31 -16.02 1.44
N SER A 314 24.54 -16.55 1.58
CA SER A 314 24.99 -17.74 0.86
C SER A 314 24.37 -19.05 1.39
N ASP A 315 23.81 -19.07 2.61
CA ASP A 315 23.12 -20.24 3.16
C ASP A 315 21.61 -20.18 2.96
N SER A 316 21.21 -20.26 1.69
CA SER A 316 19.80 -20.22 1.24
C SER A 316 18.92 -21.33 1.86
N ARG A 317 19.49 -22.37 2.46
CA ARG A 317 18.73 -23.49 3.05
C ARG A 317 18.27 -23.23 4.49
N ARG A 318 18.89 -22.33 5.23
CA ARG A 318 18.50 -22.01 6.62
C ARG A 318 17.53 -20.84 6.73
N SER A 319 17.56 -19.89 5.79
CA SER A 319 16.64 -18.75 5.80
C SER A 319 15.23 -19.10 5.36
N TYR A 320 15.03 -20.15 4.56
CA TYR A 320 13.71 -20.62 4.12
C TYR A 320 12.76 -21.07 5.24
N ARG A 321 13.27 -21.39 6.43
CA ARG A 321 12.41 -21.85 7.55
C ARG A 321 11.84 -20.71 8.41
N ARG A 322 12.25 -19.46 8.25
CA ARG A 322 11.82 -18.36 9.13
C ARG A 322 10.75 -17.43 8.57
N PHE A 323 10.47 -17.46 7.27
CA PHE A 323 9.46 -16.61 6.65
C PHE A 323 8.48 -17.37 5.76
N ALA A 324 8.14 -18.61 6.11
CA ALA A 324 6.90 -19.16 5.62
C ALA A 324 5.77 -18.36 6.26
N TRP A 325 5.03 -17.60 5.48
CA TRP A 325 3.72 -17.13 5.85
C TRP A 325 2.92 -18.32 6.35
N ALA A 326 2.64 -18.36 7.63
CA ALA A 326 1.72 -19.34 8.17
C ALA A 326 0.42 -19.17 7.38
N SER A 327 0.13 -20.15 6.54
CA SER A 327 -1.17 -20.27 5.93
C SER A 327 -2.17 -20.32 7.08
N TRP A 328 -2.93 -19.26 7.25
CA TRP A 328 -4.04 -19.23 8.19
C TRP A 328 -5.06 -20.25 7.70
N ARG A 329 -4.99 -21.45 8.26
CA ARG A 329 -6.10 -22.36 8.26
C ARG A 329 -6.90 -22.02 9.50
N THR A 330 -8.06 -21.43 9.32
CA THR A 330 -9.13 -21.44 10.33
C THR A 330 -9.51 -22.88 10.63
N PRO A 331 -9.80 -23.23 11.91
CA PRO A 331 -10.34 -24.52 12.29
C PRO A 331 -11.68 -24.79 11.66
#